data_71b456f3a49559b76ddc086148b1a0f4
#
_entry.id   71b456f3a49559b76ddc086148b1a0f4
#
_cell.length_a   1.000
_cell.length_b   1.000
_cell.length_c   1.000
_cell.angle_alpha   90.00
_cell.angle_beta   90.00
_cell.angle_gamma   90.00
#
_symmetry.space_group_name_H-M   'P 1'
#
loop_
_entity.id
_entity.type
_entity.pdbx_description
1 polymer ?
#
loop_
_entity_poly.entity_id
_entity_poly.type
_entity_poly.pdbx_seq_one_letter_code
_entity_poly.pdbx_strand_id
1 'polypeptide(L)'
;KGILKLLKTAYISGWKVIVVTNQSGISKDIFSWEDYKLVTNKVIDLIGKPCPISAIYANSFLPGSEINSWRKPNPRMISLAVEKFNLDLNKSILIGDRLTDLQAGARAGVNQVIHVKTGHGFKERKLVLNNIKDGYFFDKGKKTSLLLIDSINLCKLNQNTNLIEEDFSYDK
;
A
#
# COMPACT_ATOMS: atom_id res chain seq x y z
N LYS A 1 -13.38 6.94 -5.81
CA LYS A 1 -14.53 6.06 -5.43
C LYS A 1 -13.98 4.65 -5.17
N GLY A 2 -14.65 3.84 -4.34
CA GLY A 2 -14.27 2.43 -4.08
C GLY A 2 -13.45 2.19 -2.81
N ILE A 3 -12.53 3.09 -2.43
CA ILE A 3 -11.68 2.88 -1.25
C ILE A 3 -12.50 2.69 0.04
N LEU A 4 -13.58 3.44 0.24
CA LEU A 4 -14.42 3.29 1.43
C LEU A 4 -15.10 1.93 1.51
N LYS A 5 -15.53 1.37 0.36
CA LYS A 5 -16.09 0.02 0.29
C LYS A 5 -15.05 -1.02 0.67
N LEU A 6 -13.83 -0.92 0.09
CA LEU A 6 -12.72 -1.82 0.41
C LEU A 6 -12.35 -1.76 1.89
N LEU A 7 -12.23 -0.56 2.46
CA LEU A 7 -11.93 -0.36 3.88
C LEU A 7 -12.99 -0.97 4.80
N LYS A 8 -14.28 -0.80 4.48
CA LYS A 8 -15.39 -1.42 5.22
C LYS A 8 -15.33 -2.94 5.15
N THR A 9 -15.11 -3.50 3.95
CA THR A 9 -14.97 -4.94 3.77
C THR A 9 -13.78 -5.48 4.58
N ALA A 10 -12.63 -4.83 4.51
CA ALA A 10 -11.46 -5.20 5.29
C ALA A 10 -11.76 -5.22 6.80
N TYR A 11 -12.41 -4.18 7.31
CA TYR A 11 -12.79 -4.09 8.71
C TYR A 11 -13.71 -5.23 9.16
N ILE A 12 -14.78 -5.48 8.40
CA ILE A 12 -15.77 -6.55 8.71
C ILE A 12 -15.10 -7.93 8.64
N SER A 13 -14.13 -8.12 7.73
CA SER A 13 -13.38 -9.38 7.57
C SER A 13 -12.19 -9.51 8.55
N GLY A 14 -12.04 -8.60 9.52
CA GLY A 14 -10.99 -8.68 10.55
C GLY A 14 -9.59 -8.30 10.09
N TRP A 15 -9.43 -7.71 8.90
CA TRP A 15 -8.13 -7.24 8.41
C TRP A 15 -7.61 -6.07 9.25
N LYS A 16 -6.30 -6.05 9.48
CA LYS A 16 -5.59 -4.86 9.97
C LYS A 16 -5.20 -3.98 8.79
N VAL A 17 -5.78 -2.81 8.69
CA VAL A 17 -5.47 -1.85 7.63
C VAL A 17 -4.37 -0.91 8.11
N ILE A 18 -3.22 -0.97 7.46
CA ILE A 18 -2.04 -0.16 7.79
C ILE A 18 -1.74 0.79 6.62
N VAL A 19 -1.58 2.06 6.90
CA VAL A 19 -1.12 3.05 5.92
C VAL A 19 0.37 3.27 6.10
N VAL A 20 1.14 3.20 5.00
CA VAL A 20 2.59 3.49 4.97
C VAL A 20 2.87 4.57 3.91
N THR A 21 3.43 5.71 4.30
CA THR A 21 3.53 6.86 3.40
C THR A 21 4.86 7.63 3.52
N ASN A 22 5.39 8.03 2.35
CA ASN A 22 6.54 8.95 2.26
C ASN A 22 6.02 10.39 2.12
N GLN A 23 6.39 11.27 3.04
CA GLN A 23 5.98 12.66 3.14
C GLN A 23 7.19 13.61 3.03
N SER A 24 7.98 13.45 1.97
CA SER A 24 9.21 14.23 1.79
C SER A 24 8.97 15.74 1.59
N GLY A 25 7.73 16.18 1.39
CA GLY A 25 7.37 17.59 1.40
C GLY A 25 7.68 18.28 2.72
N ILE A 26 7.65 17.54 3.84
CA ILE A 26 8.00 18.06 5.17
C ILE A 26 9.48 18.44 5.23
N SER A 27 10.39 17.54 4.82
CA SER A 27 11.83 17.86 4.78
C SER A 27 12.23 18.82 3.66
N LYS A 28 11.30 19.21 2.80
CA LYS A 28 11.47 20.27 1.78
C LYS A 28 10.80 21.58 2.17
N ASP A 29 10.34 21.70 3.41
CA ASP A 29 9.62 22.86 3.96
C ASP A 29 8.41 23.30 3.11
N ILE A 30 7.77 22.34 2.41
CA ILE A 30 6.55 22.60 1.61
C ILE A 30 5.32 22.63 2.54
N PHE A 31 5.32 21.80 3.57
CA PHE A 31 4.31 21.74 4.63
C PHE A 31 4.91 21.10 5.88
N SER A 32 4.31 21.37 7.04
CA SER A 32 4.78 20.90 8.35
C SER A 32 4.20 19.53 8.76
N TRP A 33 4.69 18.95 9.84
CA TRP A 33 4.06 17.79 10.48
C TRP A 33 2.66 18.12 11.01
N GLU A 34 2.42 19.34 11.46
CA GLU A 34 1.13 19.84 11.90
C GLU A 34 0.12 19.85 10.76
N ASP A 35 0.51 20.36 9.59
CA ASP A 35 -0.32 20.34 8.39
C ASP A 35 -0.66 18.90 7.96
N TYR A 36 0.35 18.02 7.97
CA TYR A 36 0.15 16.59 7.67
C TYR A 36 -0.85 15.96 8.64
N LYS A 37 -0.75 16.27 9.94
CA LYS A 37 -1.66 15.78 10.98
C LYS A 37 -3.10 16.28 10.76
N LEU A 38 -3.27 17.55 10.42
CA LEU A 38 -4.59 18.11 10.11
C LEU A 38 -5.24 17.39 8.93
N VAL A 39 -4.51 17.21 7.83
CA VAL A 39 -4.99 16.47 6.65
C VAL A 39 -5.32 15.02 7.01
N THR A 40 -4.47 14.34 7.77
CA THR A 40 -4.67 12.95 8.19
C THR A 40 -5.92 12.81 9.05
N ASN A 41 -6.13 13.71 10.02
CA ASN A 41 -7.33 13.72 10.85
C ASN A 41 -8.59 13.93 9.99
N LYS A 42 -8.54 14.85 9.03
CA LYS A 42 -9.65 15.08 8.10
C LYS A 42 -9.99 13.85 7.27
N VAL A 43 -8.97 13.10 6.82
CA VAL A 43 -9.18 11.83 6.10
C VAL A 43 -9.85 10.80 7.01
N ILE A 44 -9.41 10.66 8.27
CA ILE A 44 -10.01 9.75 9.26
C ILE A 44 -11.48 10.12 9.51
N ASP A 45 -11.78 11.41 9.67
CA ASP A 45 -13.15 11.91 9.86
C ASP A 45 -14.06 11.58 8.66
N LEU A 46 -13.54 11.75 7.43
CA LEU A 46 -14.26 11.43 6.20
C LEU A 46 -14.50 9.92 6.01
N ILE A 47 -13.60 9.08 6.51
CA ILE A 47 -13.78 7.62 6.53
C ILE A 47 -14.92 7.25 7.50
N GLY A 48 -15.03 7.99 8.61
CA GLY A 48 -16.07 7.81 9.63
C GLY A 48 -15.76 6.72 10.64
N LYS A 49 -16.74 6.46 11.50
CA LYS A 49 -16.65 5.47 12.58
C LYS A 49 -17.48 4.22 12.26
N PRO A 50 -17.02 3.01 12.68
CA PRO A 50 -15.70 2.74 13.23
C PRO A 50 -14.60 2.92 12.17
N CYS A 51 -13.48 3.53 12.54
CA CYS A 51 -12.38 3.73 11.61
C CYS A 51 -11.67 2.39 11.33
N PRO A 52 -11.60 1.94 10.07
CA PRO A 52 -10.96 0.69 9.71
C PRO A 52 -9.42 0.75 9.74
N ILE A 53 -8.84 1.95 9.75
CA ILE A 53 -7.38 2.13 9.77
C ILE A 53 -6.84 1.83 11.18
N SER A 54 -5.98 0.81 11.26
CA SER A 54 -5.37 0.36 12.53
C SER A 54 -4.12 1.16 12.90
N ALA A 55 -3.36 1.62 11.90
CA ALA A 55 -2.20 2.49 12.10
C ALA A 55 -1.80 3.23 10.81
N ILE A 56 -1.08 4.34 11.00
CA ILE A 56 -0.47 5.12 9.92
C ILE A 56 1.00 5.32 10.28
N TYR A 57 1.90 4.90 9.39
CA TYR A 57 3.34 5.15 9.46
C TYR A 57 3.73 6.13 8.37
N ALA A 58 4.30 7.25 8.76
CA ALA A 58 4.77 8.29 7.86
C ALA A 58 6.23 8.62 8.13
N ASN A 59 6.95 9.04 7.11
CA ASN A 59 8.30 9.56 7.24
C ASN A 59 8.50 10.77 6.32
N SER A 60 9.40 11.66 6.69
CA SER A 60 9.76 12.85 5.92
C SER A 60 11.04 12.70 5.11
N PHE A 61 11.75 11.58 5.20
CA PHE A 61 13.05 11.40 4.56
C PHE A 61 13.04 11.68 3.06
N LEU A 62 14.09 12.35 2.60
CA LEU A 62 14.27 12.68 1.18
C LEU A 62 14.64 11.44 0.34
N PRO A 63 14.41 11.46 -0.99
CA PRO A 63 14.99 10.45 -1.90
C PRO A 63 16.51 10.37 -1.74
N GLY A 64 17.05 9.14 -1.82
CA GLY A 64 18.47 8.88 -1.60
C GLY A 64 18.86 8.46 -0.17
N SER A 65 17.92 8.57 0.80
CA SER A 65 18.14 8.18 2.20
C SER A 65 17.59 6.79 2.55
N GLU A 66 17.23 5.98 1.55
CA GLU A 66 16.47 4.73 1.75
C GLU A 66 17.21 3.67 2.55
N ILE A 67 18.55 3.67 2.54
CA ILE A 67 19.35 2.62 3.22
C ILE A 67 19.17 2.69 4.75
N ASN A 68 19.16 3.90 5.31
CA ASN A 68 19.14 4.13 6.76
C ASN A 68 17.86 4.79 7.26
N SER A 69 16.79 4.78 6.47
CA SER A 69 15.56 5.48 6.78
C SER A 69 14.33 4.58 6.64
N TRP A 70 13.19 5.11 7.08
CA TRP A 70 11.89 4.46 6.88
C TRP A 70 11.32 4.65 5.49
N ARG A 71 12.02 5.39 4.61
CA ARG A 71 11.53 5.74 3.29
C ARG A 71 11.41 4.51 2.38
N LYS A 72 10.23 4.31 1.81
CA LYS A 72 10.03 3.31 0.74
C LYS A 72 10.98 3.62 -0.44
N PRO A 73 11.67 2.62 -1.01
CA PRO A 73 11.39 1.19 -0.95
C PRO A 73 12.01 0.43 0.25
N ASN A 74 12.51 1.10 1.30
CA ASN A 74 12.87 0.42 2.54
C ASN A 74 11.60 -0.17 3.19
N PRO A 75 11.60 -1.46 3.62
CA PRO A 75 10.42 -2.10 4.20
C PRO A 75 10.15 -1.71 5.66
N ARG A 76 10.96 -0.84 6.29
CA ARG A 76 10.96 -0.59 7.74
C ARG A 76 9.59 -0.23 8.33
N MET A 77 8.78 0.59 7.63
CA MET A 77 7.42 0.93 8.11
C MET A 77 6.50 -0.31 8.14
N ILE A 78 6.68 -1.24 7.17
CA ILE A 78 5.92 -2.50 7.14
C ILE A 78 6.41 -3.40 8.27
N SER A 79 7.72 -3.54 8.47
CA SER A 79 8.30 -4.35 9.55
C SER A 79 7.82 -3.89 10.94
N LEU A 80 7.76 -2.58 11.17
CA LEU A 80 7.22 -2.02 12.42
C LEU A 80 5.74 -2.38 12.62
N ALA A 81 4.94 -2.39 11.55
CA ALA A 81 3.55 -2.82 11.64
C ALA A 81 3.45 -4.32 11.94
N VAL A 82 4.29 -5.15 11.31
CA VAL A 82 4.37 -6.60 11.56
C VAL A 82 4.66 -6.85 13.03
N GLU A 83 5.71 -6.22 13.57
CA GLU A 83 6.08 -6.34 14.98
C GLU A 83 4.95 -5.92 15.92
N LYS A 84 4.35 -4.74 15.67
CA LYS A 84 3.33 -4.16 16.54
C LYS A 84 2.02 -4.95 16.56
N PHE A 85 1.59 -5.48 15.42
CA PHE A 85 0.28 -6.12 15.27
C PHE A 85 0.37 -7.64 15.09
N ASN A 86 1.58 -8.22 15.17
CA ASN A 86 1.85 -9.64 14.94
C ASN A 86 1.23 -10.11 13.60
N LEU A 87 1.56 -9.41 12.50
CA LEU A 87 0.96 -9.68 11.19
C LEU A 87 1.60 -10.90 10.54
N ASP A 88 0.78 -11.73 9.93
CA ASP A 88 1.22 -12.82 9.05
C ASP A 88 1.47 -12.27 7.63
N LEU A 89 2.72 -12.18 7.21
CA LEU A 89 3.08 -11.66 5.88
C LEU A 89 2.57 -12.55 4.74
N ASN A 90 2.40 -13.86 4.98
CA ASN A 90 1.83 -14.78 3.99
C ASN A 90 0.33 -14.52 3.75
N LYS A 91 -0.31 -13.78 4.65
CA LYS A 91 -1.71 -13.34 4.55
C LYS A 91 -1.82 -11.84 4.33
N SER A 92 -0.71 -11.16 4.06
CA SER A 92 -0.66 -9.71 3.92
C SER A 92 -0.59 -9.30 2.45
N ILE A 93 -1.23 -8.18 2.15
CA ILE A 93 -1.32 -7.60 0.81
C ILE A 93 -0.89 -6.15 0.90
N LEU A 94 -0.08 -5.70 -0.07
CA LEU A 94 0.26 -4.29 -0.20
C LEU A 94 -0.36 -3.71 -1.48
N ILE A 95 -1.06 -2.60 -1.36
CA ILE A 95 -1.65 -1.86 -2.48
C ILE A 95 -0.94 -0.52 -2.60
N GLY A 96 -0.43 -0.20 -3.79
CA GLY A 96 0.28 1.04 -4.04
C GLY A 96 0.21 1.52 -5.48
N ASP A 97 0.51 2.79 -5.68
CA ASP A 97 0.51 3.45 -6.98
C ASP A 97 1.92 3.73 -7.50
N ARG A 98 2.95 3.45 -6.69
CA ARG A 98 4.36 3.64 -7.07
C ARG A 98 5.14 2.33 -7.06
N LEU A 99 6.15 2.26 -7.92
CA LEU A 99 7.12 1.15 -7.90
C LEU A 99 7.73 0.95 -6.51
N THR A 100 8.08 2.04 -5.82
CA THR A 100 8.66 1.98 -4.47
C THR A 100 7.73 1.38 -3.42
N ASP A 101 6.40 1.44 -3.62
CA ASP A 101 5.44 0.78 -2.75
C ASP A 101 5.56 -0.74 -2.90
N LEU A 102 5.50 -1.21 -4.15
CA LEU A 102 5.58 -2.64 -4.45
C LEU A 102 6.92 -3.24 -4.02
N GLN A 103 8.01 -2.51 -4.25
CA GLN A 103 9.35 -2.90 -3.79
C GLN A 103 9.42 -3.01 -2.26
N ALA A 104 8.82 -2.06 -1.53
CA ALA A 104 8.77 -2.14 -0.06
C ALA A 104 7.99 -3.38 0.40
N GLY A 105 6.85 -3.69 -0.24
CA GLY A 105 6.06 -4.88 0.04
C GLY A 105 6.83 -6.17 -0.24
N ALA A 106 7.43 -6.29 -1.43
CA ALA A 106 8.21 -7.46 -1.82
C ALA A 106 9.41 -7.68 -0.87
N ARG A 107 10.12 -6.60 -0.51
CA ARG A 107 11.25 -6.66 0.45
C ARG A 107 10.82 -7.06 1.85
N ALA A 108 9.63 -6.63 2.28
CA ALA A 108 9.05 -7.05 3.55
C ALA A 108 8.62 -8.52 3.53
N GLY A 109 8.33 -9.09 2.36
CA GLY A 109 7.85 -10.46 2.18
C GLY A 109 6.34 -10.62 2.22
N VAL A 110 5.56 -9.57 1.85
CA VAL A 110 4.11 -9.70 1.75
C VAL A 110 3.74 -10.70 0.64
N ASN A 111 2.64 -11.41 0.83
CA ASN A 111 2.16 -12.44 -0.10
C ASN A 111 1.82 -11.89 -1.49
N GLN A 112 1.20 -10.72 -1.53
CA GLN A 112 0.77 -10.10 -2.78
C GLN A 112 1.03 -8.60 -2.79
N VAL A 113 1.48 -8.06 -3.93
CA VAL A 113 1.53 -6.63 -4.21
C VAL A 113 0.54 -6.29 -5.32
N ILE A 114 -0.17 -5.18 -5.17
CA ILE A 114 -1.18 -4.72 -6.12
C ILE A 114 -0.81 -3.32 -6.58
N HIS A 115 -0.65 -3.16 -7.89
CA HIS A 115 -0.41 -1.85 -8.47
C HIS A 115 -1.71 -1.26 -9.04
N VAL A 116 -2.08 -0.08 -8.55
CA VAL A 116 -3.23 0.70 -9.05
C VAL A 116 -2.78 1.83 -9.96
N LYS A 117 -3.54 2.14 -11.03
CA LYS A 117 -3.21 3.25 -11.94
C LYS A 117 -3.61 4.63 -11.40
N THR A 118 -4.43 4.70 -10.34
CA THR A 118 -4.79 5.97 -9.69
C THR A 118 -3.57 6.64 -9.08
N GLY A 119 -3.66 7.91 -8.72
CA GLY A 119 -2.53 8.66 -8.17
C GLY A 119 -1.37 8.78 -9.17
N HIS A 120 -0.19 8.32 -8.80
CA HIS A 120 0.99 8.29 -9.68
C HIS A 120 1.02 7.06 -10.60
N GLY A 121 0.15 6.08 -10.37
CA GLY A 121 0.24 4.75 -10.95
C GLY A 121 0.20 4.71 -12.48
N PHE A 122 -0.50 5.63 -13.12
CA PHE A 122 -0.50 5.71 -14.59
C PHE A 122 0.93 5.94 -15.13
N LYS A 123 1.68 6.87 -14.53
CA LYS A 123 3.07 7.18 -14.91
C LYS A 123 4.05 6.07 -14.49
N GLU A 124 3.79 5.42 -13.36
CA GLU A 124 4.67 4.41 -12.76
C GLU A 124 4.45 3.00 -13.36
N ARG A 125 3.30 2.73 -14.03
CA ARG A 125 2.95 1.40 -14.55
C ARG A 125 4.05 0.79 -15.41
N LYS A 126 4.66 1.57 -16.31
CA LYS A 126 5.75 1.08 -17.17
C LYS A 126 6.97 0.61 -16.36
N LEU A 127 7.32 1.34 -15.30
CA LEU A 127 8.42 0.96 -14.41
C LEU A 127 8.10 -0.33 -13.65
N VAL A 128 6.85 -0.51 -13.21
CA VAL A 128 6.40 -1.73 -12.56
C VAL A 128 6.50 -2.92 -13.51
N LEU A 129 6.05 -2.76 -14.77
CA LEU A 129 6.10 -3.83 -15.77
C LEU A 129 7.52 -4.31 -16.05
N ASN A 130 8.53 -3.45 -15.99
CA ASN A 130 9.94 -3.81 -16.15
C ASN A 130 10.49 -4.72 -15.04
N ASN A 131 9.76 -4.87 -13.93
CA ASN A 131 10.13 -5.73 -12.80
C ASN A 131 9.30 -7.02 -12.75
N ILE A 132 8.60 -7.36 -13.85
CA ILE A 132 7.81 -8.58 -13.95
C ILE A 132 8.61 -9.66 -14.69
N LYS A 133 8.60 -10.86 -14.10
CA LYS A 133 9.10 -12.07 -14.74
C LYS A 133 8.15 -13.24 -14.40
N ASP A 134 7.76 -14.01 -15.42
CA ASP A 134 6.88 -15.18 -15.28
C ASP A 134 5.58 -14.87 -14.48
N GLY A 135 5.00 -13.68 -14.68
CA GLY A 135 3.77 -13.24 -14.02
C GLY A 135 3.95 -12.77 -12.55
N TYR A 136 5.17 -12.72 -12.05
CA TYR A 136 5.48 -12.27 -10.70
C TYR A 136 6.29 -10.97 -10.70
N PHE A 137 6.13 -10.21 -9.62
CA PHE A 137 6.96 -9.06 -9.34
C PHE A 137 8.27 -9.49 -8.67
N PHE A 138 9.39 -8.95 -9.16
CA PHE A 138 10.73 -9.22 -8.62
C PHE A 138 11.41 -7.95 -8.15
N ASP A 139 11.99 -7.99 -6.97
CA ASP A 139 12.90 -6.95 -6.46
C ASP A 139 13.96 -7.56 -5.55
N LYS A 140 15.23 -7.28 -5.81
CA LYS A 140 16.39 -7.74 -5.02
C LYS A 140 16.33 -9.23 -4.62
N GLY A 141 15.99 -10.10 -5.57
CA GLY A 141 15.88 -11.55 -5.34
C GLY A 141 14.59 -12.01 -4.62
N LYS A 142 13.69 -11.08 -4.29
CA LYS A 142 12.37 -11.41 -3.75
C LYS A 142 11.36 -11.58 -4.88
N LYS A 143 10.59 -12.67 -4.83
CA LYS A 143 9.49 -12.98 -5.73
C LYS A 143 8.17 -12.78 -4.99
N THR A 144 7.23 -12.04 -5.56
CA THR A 144 5.94 -11.73 -4.92
C THR A 144 4.83 -11.82 -5.96
N SER A 145 3.66 -12.34 -5.58
CA SER A 145 2.47 -12.31 -6.43
C SER A 145 2.10 -10.86 -6.78
N LEU A 146 1.74 -10.62 -8.04
CA LEU A 146 1.39 -9.29 -8.53
C LEU A 146 0.00 -9.29 -9.14
N LEU A 147 -0.80 -8.28 -8.78
CA LEU A 147 -2.03 -7.93 -9.45
C LEU A 147 -1.91 -6.49 -10.00
N LEU A 148 -2.31 -6.31 -11.26
CA LEU A 148 -2.35 -5.01 -11.92
C LEU A 148 -3.80 -4.62 -12.14
N ILE A 149 -4.25 -3.54 -11.50
CA ILE A 149 -5.61 -3.02 -11.66
C ILE A 149 -5.59 -1.54 -12.04
N ASP A 150 -6.64 -1.07 -12.65
CA ASP A 150 -6.75 0.33 -13.05
C ASP A 150 -7.27 1.20 -11.92
N SER A 151 -8.16 0.66 -11.08
CA SER A 151 -8.73 1.39 -9.95
C SER A 151 -9.02 0.46 -8.78
N ILE A 152 -8.90 0.98 -7.57
CA ILE A 152 -9.12 0.23 -6.32
C ILE A 152 -10.54 -0.34 -6.18
N ASN A 153 -11.53 0.22 -6.88
CA ASN A 153 -12.89 -0.32 -6.89
C ASN A 153 -13.02 -1.66 -7.65
N LEU A 154 -11.98 -2.07 -8.39
CA LEU A 154 -11.89 -3.40 -9.02
C LEU A 154 -11.33 -4.46 -8.06
N CYS A 155 -10.82 -4.05 -6.89
CA CYS A 155 -10.35 -4.98 -5.87
C CYS A 155 -11.51 -5.62 -5.10
N LYS A 156 -11.50 -6.95 -5.00
CA LYS A 156 -12.34 -7.71 -4.08
C LYS A 156 -11.44 -8.47 -3.10
N LEU A 157 -11.71 -8.33 -1.80
CA LEU A 157 -11.10 -9.18 -0.78
C LEU A 157 -11.75 -10.55 -0.82
N ASN A 158 -10.99 -11.58 -1.17
CA ASN A 158 -11.46 -12.95 -1.08
C ASN A 158 -11.23 -13.48 0.33
N GLN A 159 -12.32 -13.75 1.05
CA GLN A 159 -12.27 -14.22 2.44
C GLN A 159 -11.63 -15.62 2.55
N ASN A 160 -11.73 -16.45 1.50
CA ASN A 160 -11.28 -17.84 1.56
C ASN A 160 -9.80 -18.02 1.20
N THR A 161 -9.24 -17.16 0.34
CA THR A 161 -7.86 -17.29 -0.15
C THR A 161 -6.92 -16.25 0.44
N ASN A 162 -7.43 -15.25 1.18
CA ASN A 162 -6.66 -14.07 1.62
C ASN A 162 -5.96 -13.32 0.47
N LEU A 163 -6.43 -13.50 -0.75
CA LEU A 163 -5.97 -12.82 -1.96
C LEU A 163 -7.03 -11.82 -2.42
N ILE A 164 -6.61 -10.83 -3.17
CA ILE A 164 -7.51 -9.95 -3.92
C ILE A 164 -7.58 -10.49 -5.34
N GLU A 165 -8.79 -10.72 -5.83
CA GLU A 165 -9.06 -11.07 -7.21
C GLU A 165 -9.56 -9.84 -7.98
N GLU A 166 -9.24 -9.78 -9.27
CA GLU A 166 -9.78 -8.76 -10.17
C GLU A 166 -11.23 -9.10 -10.50
N ASP A 167 -12.11 -8.11 -10.45
CA ASP A 167 -13.50 -8.28 -10.87
C ASP A 167 -13.58 -8.10 -12.39
N PHE A 168 -13.56 -9.20 -13.12
CA PHE A 168 -13.69 -9.23 -14.58
C PHE A 168 -15.14 -9.19 -15.09
N SER A 169 -16.09 -8.81 -14.25
CA SER A 169 -17.45 -8.59 -14.75
C SER A 169 -17.48 -7.36 -15.66
N TYR A 170 -17.19 -7.57 -16.93
CA TYR A 170 -17.54 -6.63 -17.97
C TYR A 170 -19.07 -6.66 -18.13
N ASP A 171 -19.74 -5.64 -17.67
CA ASP A 171 -21.09 -5.37 -18.15
C ASP A 171 -20.98 -5.11 -19.67
N LYS A 172 -21.60 -5.98 -20.46
CA LYS A 172 -21.75 -5.85 -21.89
C LYS A 172 -22.76 -4.77 -22.23
#